data_a759e5aede363fce59295f1ea8133858
#
_entry.id   a759e5aede363fce59295f1ea8133858
#
_cell.length_a   1.000
_cell.length_b   1.000
_cell.length_c   1.000
_cell.angle_alpha   90.00
_cell.angle_beta   90.00
_cell.angle_gamma   90.00
#
_symmetry.space_group_name_H-M   'P 1'
#
loop_
_entity.id
_entity.type
_entity.pdbx_description
1 polymer ?
#
loop_
_entity_poly.entity_id
_entity_poly.type
_entity_poly.pdbx_seq_one_letter_code
_entity_poly.pdbx_strand_id
1 'polypeptide(L)'
;NFFLGISQSEHHIAFYPAETHYEKHVDTFKNTDARVVSTVLYLNTGWQAKDGGELCLYPVNGPVQKIEPIAGRLALFESTLQHEVLQCHAPRYSITGWLKRGPVL
;
A
#
# COMPACT_ATOMS: atom_id res chain seq x y z
N ASN A 1 3.35 -15.05 -12.47
CA ASN A 1 4.09 -15.59 -11.34
C ASN A 1 3.78 -17.06 -11.10
N PHE A 2 4.83 -17.88 -10.99
CA PHE A 2 4.68 -19.34 -10.90
C PHE A 2 4.12 -19.80 -9.54
N PHE A 3 4.61 -19.25 -8.45
CA PHE A 3 4.25 -19.74 -7.11
C PHE A 3 2.98 -19.13 -6.55
N LEU A 4 2.70 -17.88 -6.85
CA LEU A 4 1.55 -17.16 -6.33
C LEU A 4 0.36 -17.18 -7.27
N GLY A 5 0.53 -17.66 -8.50
CA GLY A 5 -0.52 -17.67 -9.50
C GLY A 5 -0.93 -16.28 -9.99
N ILE A 6 -0.03 -15.31 -9.86
CA ILE A 6 -0.31 -13.93 -10.26
C ILE A 6 -0.29 -13.85 -11.77
N SER A 7 -1.36 -13.33 -12.37
CA SER A 7 -1.50 -13.16 -13.80
C SER A 7 -2.05 -11.81 -14.22
N GLN A 8 -2.43 -10.97 -13.27
CA GLN A 8 -3.02 -9.66 -13.52
C GLN A 8 -2.47 -8.62 -12.56
N SER A 9 -2.49 -7.37 -12.99
CA SER A 9 -2.18 -6.24 -12.12
C SER A 9 -3.13 -5.09 -12.39
N GLU A 10 -3.32 -4.25 -11.38
CA GLU A 10 -4.18 -3.08 -11.44
C GLU A 10 -3.49 -1.96 -10.67
N HIS A 11 -3.37 -0.78 -11.27
CA HIS A 11 -2.67 0.34 -10.67
C HIS A 11 -3.44 1.64 -10.90
N HIS A 12 -3.35 2.56 -9.95
CA HIS A 12 -3.90 3.89 -10.10
C HIS A 12 -3.07 4.91 -9.31
N ILE A 13 -3.21 6.18 -9.68
CA ILE A 13 -2.59 7.26 -8.92
C ILE A 13 -3.51 7.56 -7.72
N ALA A 14 -2.93 7.56 -6.53
CA ALA A 14 -3.62 7.93 -5.30
C ALA A 14 -3.12 9.28 -4.82
N PHE A 15 -4.05 10.17 -4.53
CA PHE A 15 -3.76 11.49 -4.01
C PHE A 15 -4.45 11.68 -2.66
N TYR A 16 -3.66 12.08 -1.66
CA TYR A 16 -4.16 12.44 -0.34
C TYR A 16 -3.91 13.93 -0.13
N PRO A 17 -4.95 14.76 -0.08
CA PRO A 17 -4.77 16.15 0.32
C PRO A 17 -4.15 16.26 1.70
N ALA A 18 -3.49 17.38 1.99
CA ALA A 18 -2.98 17.64 3.33
C ALA A 18 -4.11 17.50 4.36
N GLU A 19 -3.77 17.00 5.54
CA GLU A 19 -4.68 16.76 6.67
C GLU A 19 -5.68 15.62 6.45
N THR A 20 -5.33 14.67 5.57
CA THR A 20 -6.13 13.45 5.38
C THR A 20 -5.32 12.22 5.76
N HIS A 21 -6.04 11.11 5.95
CA HIS A 21 -5.50 9.82 6.32
C HIS A 21 -6.32 8.71 5.68
N TYR A 22 -5.91 7.47 5.84
CA TYR A 22 -6.71 6.31 5.46
C TYR A 22 -6.73 5.31 6.62
N GLU A 23 -7.92 4.96 7.05
CA GLU A 23 -8.11 4.12 8.23
C GLU A 23 -7.55 2.70 8.04
N LYS A 24 -7.23 2.07 9.15
CA LYS A 24 -6.72 0.69 9.17
C LYS A 24 -7.70 -0.25 8.45
N HIS A 25 -7.19 -1.00 7.49
CA HIS A 25 -7.99 -1.92 6.68
C HIS A 25 -7.10 -3.02 6.09
N VAL A 26 -7.73 -3.96 5.40
CA VAL A 26 -7.05 -4.93 4.54
C VAL A 26 -7.48 -4.71 3.11
N ASP A 27 -6.61 -5.03 2.15
CA ASP A 27 -6.94 -4.88 0.72
C ASP A 27 -7.71 -6.06 0.17
N THR A 28 -7.62 -7.21 0.82
CA THR A 28 -8.36 -8.40 0.42
C THR A 28 -8.79 -9.19 1.65
N PHE A 29 -9.95 -9.82 1.57
CA PHE A 29 -10.38 -10.77 2.57
C PHE A 29 -10.03 -12.17 2.11
N LYS A 30 -9.65 -13.02 3.05
CA LYS A 30 -9.30 -14.40 2.77
C LYS A 30 -10.46 -15.08 2.03
N ASN A 31 -10.14 -15.73 0.89
CA ASN A 31 -11.08 -16.47 0.06
C ASN A 31 -12.11 -15.63 -0.72
N THR A 32 -12.02 -14.32 -0.73
CA THR A 32 -13.04 -13.48 -1.38
C THR A 32 -12.51 -12.54 -2.46
N ASP A 33 -11.19 -12.35 -2.56
CA ASP A 33 -10.60 -11.41 -3.51
C ASP A 33 -9.40 -12.05 -4.20
N ALA A 34 -9.16 -11.62 -5.43
CA ALA A 34 -8.02 -12.05 -6.23
C ALA A 34 -6.72 -11.32 -5.90
N ARG A 35 -6.77 -10.26 -5.10
CA ARG A 35 -5.59 -9.46 -4.72
C ARG A 35 -4.66 -10.28 -3.83
N VAL A 36 -3.40 -10.36 -4.20
CA VAL A 36 -2.39 -11.16 -3.50
C VAL A 36 -1.34 -10.27 -2.86
N VAL A 37 -0.78 -9.35 -3.66
CA VAL A 37 0.25 -8.42 -3.20
C VAL A 37 -0.22 -7.00 -3.47
N SER A 38 -0.10 -6.16 -2.45
CA SER A 38 -0.35 -4.73 -2.55
C SER A 38 0.97 -4.02 -2.81
N THR A 39 0.94 -3.03 -3.70
CA THR A 39 2.11 -2.26 -4.10
C THR A 39 1.84 -0.78 -3.92
N VAL A 40 2.82 -0.04 -3.42
CA VAL A 40 2.73 1.41 -3.32
C VAL A 40 4.07 2.00 -3.74
N LEU A 41 4.08 2.72 -4.86
CA LEU A 41 5.26 3.46 -5.31
C LEU A 41 5.05 4.93 -4.97
N TYR A 42 5.93 5.49 -4.15
CA TYR A 42 5.80 6.87 -3.68
C TYR A 42 6.43 7.87 -4.63
N LEU A 43 5.78 9.04 -4.75
CA LEU A 43 6.14 10.08 -5.72
C LEU A 43 6.48 11.42 -5.05
N ASN A 44 6.73 11.45 -3.74
CA ASN A 44 6.86 12.69 -2.98
C ASN A 44 8.32 13.09 -2.79
N THR A 45 8.81 13.99 -3.64
CA THR A 45 10.15 14.52 -3.50
C THR A 45 10.23 15.49 -2.30
N GLY A 46 11.35 15.47 -1.58
CA GLY A 46 11.55 16.38 -0.45
C GLY A 46 10.68 16.10 0.76
N TRP A 47 10.07 14.91 0.85
CA TRP A 47 9.23 14.55 1.99
C TRP A 47 10.03 14.47 3.27
N GLN A 48 9.54 15.12 4.32
CA GLN A 48 10.19 15.16 5.62
C GLN A 48 9.34 14.45 6.68
N ALA A 49 9.96 14.06 7.79
CA ALA A 49 9.25 13.37 8.87
C ALA A 49 8.05 14.16 9.40
N LYS A 50 8.16 15.48 9.44
CA LYS A 50 7.06 16.36 9.89
C LYS A 50 5.85 16.33 8.97
N ASP A 51 6.02 15.88 7.72
CA ASP A 51 4.93 15.79 6.75
C ASP A 51 4.00 14.61 7.01
N GLY A 52 4.39 13.68 7.87
CA GLY A 52 3.56 12.55 8.27
C GLY A 52 3.29 11.57 7.12
N GLY A 53 2.06 11.06 7.06
CA GLY A 53 1.62 10.24 5.94
C GLY A 53 2.26 8.86 5.83
N GLU A 54 2.87 8.36 6.89
CA GLU A 54 3.52 7.05 6.87
C GLU A 54 2.49 5.94 6.62
N LEU A 55 2.91 4.95 5.85
CA LEU A 55 2.18 3.69 5.73
C LEU A 55 2.56 2.83 6.93
N CYS A 56 1.57 2.42 7.71
CA CYS A 56 1.79 1.53 8.85
C CYS A 56 1.32 0.13 8.49
N LEU A 57 2.21 -0.86 8.61
CA LEU A 57 1.90 -2.26 8.39
C LEU A 57 1.86 -2.97 9.74
N TYR A 58 0.83 -3.80 9.93
CA TYR A 58 0.56 -4.49 11.19
C TYR A 58 0.70 -6.01 11.01
N PRO A 59 1.92 -6.55 11.09
CA PRO A 59 2.12 -8.00 11.02
C PRO A 59 1.44 -8.71 12.19
N VAL A 60 0.94 -9.92 11.97
CA VAL A 60 0.28 -10.69 13.03
C VAL A 60 1.25 -11.00 14.16
N ASN A 61 2.50 -11.36 13.82
CA ASN A 61 3.53 -11.73 14.80
C ASN A 61 4.78 -10.89 14.55
N GLY A 62 4.74 -9.63 14.94
CA GLY A 62 5.90 -8.78 14.77
C GLY A 62 5.59 -7.32 15.04
N PRO A 63 6.61 -6.48 15.04
CA PRO A 63 6.41 -5.06 15.32
C PRO A 63 5.72 -4.35 14.16
N VAL A 64 5.02 -3.28 14.48
CA VAL A 64 4.45 -2.37 13.49
C VAL A 64 5.59 -1.76 12.68
N GLN A 65 5.44 -1.76 11.35
CA GLN A 65 6.40 -1.16 10.45
C GLN A 65 5.83 0.15 9.91
N LYS A 66 6.62 1.22 9.97
CA LYS A 66 6.25 2.52 9.43
C LYS A 66 7.13 2.83 8.24
N ILE A 67 6.51 3.19 7.14
CA ILE A 67 7.20 3.48 5.88
C ILE A 67 6.88 4.92 5.48
N GLU A 68 7.90 5.77 5.43
CA GLU A 68 7.74 7.14 4.95
C GLU A 68 7.52 7.16 3.44
N PRO A 69 6.61 8.02 2.94
CA PRO A 69 6.23 8.03 1.53
C PRO A 69 7.19 8.81 0.64
N ILE A 70 8.46 8.48 0.71
CA ILE A 70 9.56 9.16 0.01
C ILE A 70 9.63 8.72 -1.44
N ALA A 71 9.75 9.70 -2.36
CA ALA A 71 9.81 9.44 -3.80
C ALA A 71 10.82 8.35 -4.16
N GLY A 72 10.40 7.43 -5.03
CA GLY A 72 11.21 6.31 -5.49
C GLY A 72 11.17 5.09 -4.60
N ARG A 73 10.59 5.18 -3.41
CA ARG A 73 10.43 4.03 -2.52
C ARG A 73 9.23 3.20 -2.97
N LEU A 74 9.40 1.89 -3.03
CA LEU A 74 8.34 0.93 -3.35
C LEU A 74 8.07 0.06 -2.13
N ALA A 75 6.83 0.06 -1.66
CA ALA A 75 6.37 -0.84 -0.62
C ALA A 75 5.61 -2.00 -1.25
N LEU A 76 5.93 -3.22 -0.83
CA LEU A 76 5.24 -4.44 -1.24
C LEU A 76 4.83 -5.19 0.00
N PHE A 77 3.56 -5.61 0.07
CA PHE A 77 3.08 -6.38 1.21
C PHE A 77 1.90 -7.26 0.80
N GLU A 78 1.67 -8.31 1.58
CA GLU A 78 0.52 -9.19 1.34
C GLU A 78 -0.77 -8.40 1.50
N SER A 79 -1.71 -8.57 0.56
CA SER A 79 -2.97 -7.81 0.56
C SER A 79 -3.87 -8.13 1.75
N THR A 80 -3.63 -9.24 2.44
CA THR A 80 -4.34 -9.61 3.67
C THR A 80 -3.82 -8.91 4.92
N LEU A 81 -2.67 -8.22 4.82
CA LEU A 81 -2.05 -7.54 5.96
C LEU A 81 -2.82 -6.27 6.30
N GLN A 82 -3.14 -6.09 7.58
CA GLN A 82 -3.74 -4.83 8.04
C GLN A 82 -2.74 -3.69 7.87
N HIS A 83 -3.22 -2.57 7.38
CA HIS A 83 -2.40 -1.39 7.19
C HIS A 83 -3.25 -0.13 7.25
N GLU A 84 -2.59 0.99 7.48
CA GLU A 84 -3.22 2.31 7.48
C GLU A 84 -2.23 3.36 6.96
N VAL A 85 -2.76 4.49 6.55
CA VAL A 85 -1.96 5.68 6.22
C VAL A 85 -2.23 6.73 7.29
N LEU A 86 -1.19 7.12 8.00
CA LEU A 86 -1.28 8.15 9.02
C LEU A 86 -1.55 9.51 8.38
N GLN A 87 -2.08 10.43 9.16
CA GLN A 87 -2.40 11.77 8.68
C GLN A 87 -1.17 12.40 8.04
N CYS A 88 -1.33 12.92 6.81
CA CYS A 88 -0.30 13.67 6.13
C CYS A 88 -0.55 15.17 6.33
N HIS A 89 0.53 15.95 6.37
CA HIS A 89 0.47 17.40 6.54
C HIS A 89 0.91 18.15 5.28
N ALA A 90 1.10 17.41 4.19
CA ALA A 90 1.40 17.92 2.86
C ALA A 90 0.70 17.03 1.84
N PRO A 91 0.44 17.51 0.62
CA PRO A 91 -0.14 16.65 -0.43
C PRO A 91 0.72 15.41 -0.66
N ARG A 92 0.10 14.23 -0.67
CA ARG A 92 0.78 12.94 -0.73
C ARG A 92 0.34 12.18 -1.97
N TYR A 93 1.31 11.80 -2.80
CA TYR A 93 1.07 11.11 -4.07
C TYR A 93 1.72 9.73 -4.06
N SER A 94 1.02 8.77 -4.65
CA SER A 94 1.57 7.44 -4.86
C SER A 94 0.93 6.80 -6.08
N ILE A 95 1.59 5.77 -6.62
CA ILE A 95 0.97 4.83 -7.53
C ILE A 95 0.68 3.59 -6.72
N THR A 96 -0.60 3.33 -6.50
CA THR A 96 -1.08 2.21 -5.69
C THR A 96 -1.58 1.11 -6.62
N GLY A 97 -1.26 -0.13 -6.29
CA GLY A 97 -1.68 -1.23 -7.13
C GLY A 97 -1.79 -2.55 -6.40
N TRP A 98 -2.28 -3.53 -7.15
CA TRP A 98 -2.42 -4.89 -6.66
C TRP A 98 -1.96 -5.86 -7.75
N LEU A 99 -1.22 -6.88 -7.31
CA LEU A 99 -0.93 -8.05 -8.11
C LEU A 99 -2.00 -9.07 -7.79
N LYS A 100 -2.65 -9.61 -8.81
CA LYS A 100 -3.89 -10.38 -8.66
C LYS A 100 -3.78 -11.74 -9.31
N ARG A 101 -4.47 -12.72 -8.74
CA ARG A 101 -4.74 -13.98 -9.43
C ARG A 101 -5.81 -13.74 -10.47
N GLY A 102 -5.53 -14.14 -11.71
CA GLY A 102 -6.52 -14.11 -12.76
C GLY A 102 -7.22 -15.46 -12.92
N PRO A 103 -8.20 -15.53 -13.82
CA PRO A 103 -8.83 -16.80 -14.12
C PRO A 103 -7.80 -17.78 -14.70
N VAL A 104 -7.97 -19.05 -14.31
CA VAL A 104 -7.18 -20.13 -14.90
C VAL A 104 -7.79 -20.47 -16.25
N LEU A 105 -6.97 -20.39 -17.29
CA LEU A 105 -7.40 -20.68 -18.65
C LEU A 105 -7.04 -22.13 -19.04
#